data_abde85619397aff2f53ef08529c0983d
#
_entry.id   abde85619397aff2f53ef08529c0983d
#
_cell.length_a   1.000
_cell.length_b   1.000
_cell.length_c   1.000
_cell.angle_alpha   90.00
_cell.angle_beta   90.00
_cell.angle_gamma   90.00
#
_symmetry.space_group_name_H-M   'P 1'
#
loop_
_entity.id
_entity.type
_entity.pdbx_description
1 polymer ?
#
loop_
_entity_poly.entity_id
_entity_poly.type
_entity_poly.pdbx_seq_one_letter_code
_entity_poly.pdbx_strand_id
1 'polypeptide(L)'
;VRLARIIRKGGEGADAARERLIKANLRFVVSVANQYKSPVLELSDLISEGNIGLIKAAEHFDDTKGFKFISYAVWWIRQTIMAAISDNSATCRLPQNQQKVIRQYRQMQHDIFQMEQRNVSIDEFCEVSGMDRNLVVHVLETTNIPVNMDQPVSDDGEATYADFLS
;
A
#
# COMPACT_ATOMS: atom_id res chain seq x y z
N VAL A 1 1.56 7.75 28.78
CA VAL A 1 0.72 8.84 29.29
C VAL A 1 1.55 10.08 29.64
N ARG A 2 2.65 10.00 30.45
CA ARG A 2 3.45 11.18 30.81
C ARG A 2 4.06 11.90 29.60
N LEU A 3 4.69 11.17 28.66
CA LEU A 3 5.29 11.74 27.45
C LEU A 3 4.24 12.41 26.54
N ALA A 4 3.09 11.78 26.34
CA ALA A 4 2.02 12.34 25.52
C ALA A 4 1.48 13.68 26.10
N ARG A 5 1.38 13.81 27.42
CA ARG A 5 1.00 15.08 28.04
C ARG A 5 2.02 16.20 27.83
N ILE A 6 3.32 15.88 27.83
CA ILE A 6 4.39 16.83 27.57
C ILE A 6 4.30 17.30 26.10
N ILE A 7 4.12 16.37 25.17
CA ILE A 7 3.98 16.64 23.73
C ILE A 7 2.78 17.59 23.49
N ARG A 8 1.64 17.32 24.09
CA ARG A 8 0.43 18.15 23.92
C ARG A 8 0.57 19.56 24.50
N LYS A 9 1.24 19.70 25.64
CA LYS A 9 1.46 21.03 26.25
C LYS A 9 2.35 21.93 25.41
N GLY A 10 3.17 21.35 24.54
CA GLY A 10 4.15 22.10 23.76
C GLY A 10 5.27 22.72 24.63
N GLY A 11 6.18 23.46 24.00
CA GLY A 11 7.27 24.14 24.67
C GLY A 11 8.56 23.33 24.74
N GLU A 12 9.52 23.85 25.52
CA GLU A 12 10.82 23.21 25.72
C GLU A 12 10.65 21.80 26.26
N GLY A 13 11.13 20.80 25.49
CA GLY A 13 11.05 19.37 25.86
C GLY A 13 9.97 18.57 25.15
N ALA A 14 9.04 19.18 24.39
CA ALA A 14 8.03 18.45 23.62
C ALA A 14 8.66 17.57 22.55
N ASP A 15 9.66 18.05 21.84
CA ASP A 15 10.37 17.31 20.79
C ASP A 15 11.20 16.15 21.40
N ALA A 16 11.89 16.39 22.51
CA ALA A 16 12.59 15.33 23.24
C ALA A 16 11.63 14.24 23.77
N ALA A 17 10.44 14.65 24.22
CA ALA A 17 9.40 13.71 24.66
C ALA A 17 8.84 12.89 23.49
N ARG A 18 8.66 13.52 22.31
CA ARG A 18 8.22 12.87 21.07
C ARG A 18 9.26 11.85 20.60
N GLU A 19 10.52 12.25 20.52
CA GLU A 19 11.62 11.38 20.15
C GLU A 19 11.71 10.16 21.09
N ARG A 20 11.59 10.37 22.38
CA ARG A 20 11.60 9.29 23.38
C ARG A 20 10.41 8.35 23.22
N LEU A 21 9.23 8.89 22.91
CA LEU A 21 8.02 8.09 22.63
C LEU A 21 8.22 7.23 21.38
N ILE A 22 8.76 7.79 20.30
CA ILE A 22 9.06 7.08 19.05
C ILE A 22 10.08 5.97 19.31
N LYS A 23 11.24 6.30 19.91
CA LYS A 23 12.32 5.34 20.21
C LYS A 23 11.84 4.15 21.04
N ALA A 24 10.97 4.39 22.02
CA ALA A 24 10.41 3.33 22.86
C ALA A 24 9.49 2.36 22.12
N ASN A 25 8.99 2.74 20.94
CA ASN A 25 8.02 1.95 20.16
C ASN A 25 8.56 1.41 18.83
N LEU A 26 9.84 1.61 18.50
CA LEU A 26 10.44 1.11 17.25
C LEU A 26 10.32 -0.42 17.10
N ARG A 27 10.48 -1.17 18.18
CA ARG A 27 10.33 -2.64 18.16
C ARG A 27 8.92 -3.08 17.78
N PHE A 28 7.91 -2.28 18.13
CA PHE A 28 6.54 -2.54 17.73
C PHE A 28 6.35 -2.39 16.22
N VAL A 29 6.99 -1.38 15.59
CA VAL A 29 6.97 -1.22 14.13
C VAL A 29 7.54 -2.46 13.43
N VAL A 30 8.67 -2.99 13.91
CA VAL A 30 9.24 -4.24 13.36
C VAL A 30 8.26 -5.40 13.43
N SER A 31 7.57 -5.54 14.57
CA SER A 31 6.55 -6.60 14.75
C SER A 31 5.38 -6.46 13.76
N VAL A 32 4.94 -5.22 13.51
CA VAL A 32 3.87 -4.96 12.52
C VAL A 32 4.38 -5.17 11.10
N ALA A 33 5.56 -4.63 10.73
CA ALA A 33 6.14 -4.77 9.40
C ALA A 33 6.35 -6.24 8.99
N ASN A 34 6.74 -7.11 9.92
CA ASN A 34 6.87 -8.54 9.68
C ASN A 34 5.56 -9.23 9.23
N GLN A 35 4.39 -8.67 9.55
CA GLN A 35 3.10 -9.21 9.11
C GLN A 35 2.78 -8.87 7.65
N TYR A 36 3.49 -7.89 7.08
CA TYR A 36 3.28 -7.36 5.72
C TYR A 36 4.42 -7.71 4.76
N LYS A 37 5.16 -8.79 5.02
CA LYS A 37 6.22 -9.24 4.09
C LYS A 37 5.66 -9.39 2.69
N SER A 38 6.31 -8.76 1.74
CA SER A 38 5.92 -8.72 0.33
C SER A 38 7.15 -8.99 -0.54
N PRO A 39 6.99 -9.63 -1.71
CA PRO A 39 8.08 -9.74 -2.68
C PRO A 39 8.47 -8.40 -3.30
N VAL A 40 7.64 -7.37 -3.13
CA VAL A 40 7.80 -6.05 -3.74
C VAL A 40 8.77 -5.16 -2.97
N LEU A 41 8.75 -5.23 -1.63
CA LEU A 41 9.56 -4.40 -0.75
C LEU A 41 10.30 -5.26 0.27
N GLU A 42 11.56 -4.92 0.52
CA GLU A 42 12.34 -5.53 1.59
C GLU A 42 11.79 -5.16 2.98
N LEU A 43 12.07 -6.00 3.95
CA LEU A 43 11.64 -5.74 5.33
C LEU A 43 12.20 -4.44 5.90
N SER A 44 13.41 -4.05 5.51
CA SER A 44 14.07 -2.79 5.87
C SER A 44 13.24 -1.57 5.44
N ASP A 45 12.70 -1.63 4.22
CA ASP A 45 11.89 -0.56 3.64
C ASP A 45 10.52 -0.49 4.32
N LEU A 46 9.89 -1.66 4.56
CA LEU A 46 8.64 -1.74 5.31
C LEU A 46 8.77 -1.17 6.73
N ILE A 47 9.91 -1.41 7.40
CA ILE A 47 10.20 -0.83 8.72
C ILE A 47 10.38 0.68 8.61
N SER A 48 11.07 1.16 7.59
CA SER A 48 11.29 2.59 7.37
C SER A 48 9.98 3.32 7.13
N GLU A 49 9.12 2.80 6.27
CA GLU A 49 7.78 3.34 6.05
C GLU A 49 6.89 3.25 7.29
N GLY A 50 6.98 2.14 8.05
CA GLY A 50 6.29 1.99 9.32
C GLY A 50 6.76 3.02 10.36
N ASN A 51 8.05 3.38 10.39
CA ASN A 51 8.58 4.43 11.27
C ASN A 51 8.01 5.81 10.91
N ILE A 52 7.81 6.11 9.61
CA ILE A 52 7.12 7.34 9.19
C ILE A 52 5.68 7.35 9.74
N GLY A 53 4.98 6.22 9.68
CA GLY A 53 3.66 6.07 10.30
C GLY A 53 3.67 6.30 11.81
N LEU A 54 4.66 5.75 12.52
CA LEU A 54 4.82 5.95 13.95
C LEU A 54 5.07 7.42 14.32
N ILE A 55 5.86 8.14 13.52
CA ILE A 55 6.12 9.58 13.70
C ILE A 55 4.82 10.37 13.54
N LYS A 56 4.06 10.14 12.46
CA LYS A 56 2.75 10.77 12.24
C LYS A 56 1.78 10.48 13.39
N ALA A 57 1.77 9.24 13.90
CA ALA A 57 0.96 8.88 15.05
C ALA A 57 1.38 9.65 16.31
N ALA A 58 2.68 9.86 16.54
CA ALA A 58 3.17 10.60 17.69
C ALA A 58 2.82 12.10 17.63
N GLU A 59 2.71 12.67 16.44
CA GLU A 59 2.31 14.06 16.21
C GLU A 59 0.82 14.29 16.47
N HIS A 60 -0.03 13.35 16.08
CA HIS A 60 -1.49 13.49 16.13
C HIS A 60 -2.14 12.81 17.33
N PHE A 61 -1.32 12.20 18.22
CA PHE A 61 -1.87 11.47 19.36
C PHE A 61 -2.43 12.37 20.45
N ASP A 62 -3.69 12.14 20.82
CA ASP A 62 -4.38 12.82 21.92
C ASP A 62 -4.59 11.86 23.11
N ASP A 63 -3.94 12.16 24.22
CA ASP A 63 -4.01 11.39 25.47
C ASP A 63 -5.32 11.59 26.25
N THR A 64 -6.14 12.58 25.89
CA THR A 64 -7.43 12.85 26.56
C THR A 64 -8.49 11.80 26.23
N LYS A 65 -8.36 11.14 25.07
CA LYS A 65 -9.32 10.13 24.60
C LYS A 65 -9.25 8.79 25.35
N GLY A 66 -8.33 8.63 26.29
CA GLY A 66 -8.23 7.44 27.15
C GLY A 66 -7.67 6.18 26.49
N PHE A 67 -7.31 6.23 25.20
CA PHE A 67 -6.72 5.08 24.49
C PHE A 67 -5.22 5.00 24.69
N LYS A 68 -4.68 3.76 24.60
CA LYS A 68 -3.23 3.53 24.60
C LYS A 68 -2.62 4.00 23.27
N PHE A 69 -1.44 4.63 23.33
CA PHE A 69 -0.71 5.09 22.14
C PHE A 69 -0.54 4.00 21.08
N ILE A 70 -0.18 2.77 21.47
CA ILE A 70 0.03 1.64 20.56
C ILE A 70 -1.23 1.32 19.75
N SER A 71 -2.42 1.36 20.38
CA SER A 71 -3.69 1.09 19.71
C SER A 71 -4.04 2.14 18.63
N TYR A 72 -3.58 3.37 18.81
CA TYR A 72 -3.71 4.43 17.82
C TYR A 72 -2.61 4.33 16.74
N ALA A 73 -1.36 4.12 17.15
CA ALA A 73 -0.22 4.08 16.26
C ALA A 73 -0.29 2.93 15.23
N VAL A 74 -0.89 1.78 15.59
CA VAL A 74 -0.99 0.64 14.68
C VAL A 74 -1.71 0.98 13.37
N TRP A 75 -2.71 1.85 13.41
CA TRP A 75 -3.45 2.27 12.21
C TRP A 75 -2.59 3.09 11.27
N TRP A 76 -1.82 4.04 11.80
CA TRP A 76 -0.89 4.86 11.02
C TRP A 76 0.24 4.02 10.42
N ILE A 77 0.82 3.10 11.21
CA ILE A 77 1.88 2.20 10.77
C ILE A 77 1.37 1.32 9.62
N ARG A 78 0.20 0.70 9.78
CA ARG A 78 -0.41 -0.13 8.72
C ARG A 78 -0.71 0.68 7.47
N GLN A 79 -1.26 1.86 7.61
CA GLN A 79 -1.60 2.73 6.49
C GLN A 79 -0.36 3.09 5.66
N THR A 80 0.75 3.50 6.31
CA THR A 80 1.97 3.86 5.58
C THR A 80 2.62 2.65 4.91
N ILE A 81 2.70 1.51 5.58
CA ILE A 81 3.22 0.27 4.99
C ILE A 81 2.39 -0.16 3.78
N MET A 82 1.06 -0.20 3.90
CA MET A 82 0.19 -0.59 2.78
C MET A 82 0.24 0.40 1.62
N ALA A 83 0.35 1.70 1.89
CA ALA A 83 0.55 2.71 0.86
C ALA A 83 1.87 2.49 0.10
N ALA A 84 2.97 2.25 0.83
CA ALA A 84 4.27 1.99 0.24
C ALA A 84 4.27 0.71 -0.64
N ILE A 85 3.68 -0.39 -0.16
CA ILE A 85 3.52 -1.61 -0.95
C ILE A 85 2.72 -1.33 -2.23
N SER A 86 1.61 -0.59 -2.12
CA SER A 86 0.76 -0.25 -3.26
C SER A 86 1.47 0.62 -4.28
N ASP A 87 2.21 1.63 -3.82
CA ASP A 87 2.94 2.57 -4.69
C ASP A 87 4.11 1.92 -5.44
N ASN A 88 4.71 0.86 -4.86
CA ASN A 88 5.81 0.13 -5.45
C ASN A 88 5.39 -1.21 -6.10
N SER A 89 4.09 -1.53 -6.11
CA SER A 89 3.59 -2.82 -6.61
C SER A 89 3.65 -2.97 -8.13
N ALA A 90 3.78 -1.90 -8.89
CA ALA A 90 3.84 -1.90 -10.34
C ALA A 90 5.09 -1.18 -10.84
N THR A 91 5.71 -1.69 -11.90
CA THR A 91 6.86 -1.07 -12.58
C THR A 91 6.53 0.34 -13.05
N CYS A 92 5.33 0.52 -13.63
CA CYS A 92 4.77 1.85 -13.93
C CYS A 92 3.83 2.26 -12.79
N ARG A 93 4.21 3.32 -12.04
CA ARG A 93 3.39 3.81 -10.94
C ARG A 93 2.05 4.34 -11.43
N LEU A 94 0.98 3.80 -10.88
CA LEU A 94 -0.39 4.24 -11.15
C LEU A 94 -0.93 5.12 -10.01
N PRO A 95 -1.75 6.14 -10.29
CA PRO A 95 -2.45 6.90 -9.28
C PRO A 95 -3.32 5.99 -8.39
N GLN A 96 -3.44 6.31 -7.10
CA GLN A 96 -4.19 5.50 -6.13
C GLN A 96 -5.67 5.27 -6.53
N ASN A 97 -6.29 6.26 -7.19
CA ASN A 97 -7.66 6.12 -7.69
C ASN A 97 -7.77 5.00 -8.74
N GLN A 98 -6.82 4.91 -9.66
CA GLN A 98 -6.79 3.86 -10.69
C GLN A 98 -6.47 2.49 -10.07
N GLN A 99 -5.53 2.42 -9.13
CA GLN A 99 -5.24 1.20 -8.39
C GLN A 99 -6.46 0.66 -7.63
N LYS A 100 -7.31 1.55 -7.10
CA LYS A 100 -8.57 1.16 -6.44
C LYS A 100 -9.52 0.49 -7.42
N VAL A 101 -9.70 1.05 -8.61
CA VAL A 101 -10.56 0.48 -9.67
C VAL A 101 -10.09 -0.92 -10.05
N ILE A 102 -8.77 -1.07 -10.32
CA ILE A 102 -8.17 -2.35 -10.69
C ILE A 102 -8.37 -3.40 -9.61
N ARG A 103 -8.15 -3.02 -8.34
CA ARG A 103 -8.31 -3.92 -7.20
C ARG A 103 -9.76 -4.39 -7.06
N GLN A 104 -10.72 -3.48 -7.19
CA GLN A 104 -12.14 -3.81 -7.10
C GLN A 104 -12.57 -4.72 -8.26
N TYR A 105 -12.12 -4.42 -9.48
CA TYR A 105 -12.40 -5.25 -10.65
C TYR A 105 -11.84 -6.68 -10.50
N ARG A 106 -10.58 -6.81 -10.09
CA ARG A 106 -9.95 -8.11 -9.85
C ARG A 106 -10.62 -8.90 -8.72
N GLN A 107 -11.03 -8.21 -7.66
CA GLN A 107 -11.76 -8.84 -6.56
C GLN A 107 -13.10 -9.40 -7.04
N MET A 108 -13.90 -8.61 -7.74
CA MET A 108 -15.18 -9.05 -8.31
C MET A 108 -15.01 -10.19 -9.31
N GLN A 109 -13.97 -10.12 -10.17
CA GLN A 109 -13.63 -11.21 -11.08
C GLN A 109 -13.34 -12.52 -10.32
N HIS A 110 -12.54 -12.42 -9.26
CA HIS A 110 -12.20 -13.59 -8.44
C HIS A 110 -13.44 -14.18 -7.77
N ASP A 111 -14.28 -13.34 -7.17
CA ASP A 111 -15.48 -13.79 -6.45
C ASP A 111 -16.49 -14.44 -7.39
N ILE A 112 -16.77 -13.86 -8.56
CA ILE A 112 -17.69 -14.42 -9.55
C ILE A 112 -17.10 -15.67 -10.20
N PHE A 113 -15.80 -15.68 -10.48
CA PHE A 113 -15.15 -16.87 -11.01
C PHE A 113 -15.23 -18.06 -10.04
N GLN A 114 -15.11 -17.81 -8.74
CA GLN A 114 -15.28 -18.87 -7.72
C GLN A 114 -16.73 -19.38 -7.62
N MET A 115 -17.71 -18.49 -7.80
CA MET A 115 -19.13 -18.87 -7.66
C MET A 115 -19.71 -19.46 -8.94
N GLU A 116 -19.41 -18.88 -10.10
CA GLU A 116 -20.08 -19.16 -11.37
C GLU A 116 -19.14 -19.66 -12.48
N GLN A 117 -17.82 -19.72 -12.22
CA GLN A 117 -16.77 -20.12 -13.16
C GLN A 117 -16.80 -19.33 -14.49
N ARG A 118 -17.26 -18.08 -14.45
CA ARG A 118 -17.27 -17.15 -15.59
C ARG A 118 -16.47 -15.87 -15.29
N ASN A 119 -16.08 -15.18 -16.35
CA ASN A 119 -15.46 -13.86 -16.23
C ASN A 119 -16.54 -12.77 -16.13
N VAL A 120 -16.24 -11.72 -15.37
CA VAL A 120 -17.09 -10.52 -15.25
C VAL A 120 -16.92 -9.66 -16.48
N SER A 121 -18.02 -9.17 -17.06
CA SER A 121 -17.95 -8.16 -18.10
C SER A 121 -17.69 -6.77 -17.51
N ILE A 122 -17.12 -5.86 -18.31
CA ILE A 122 -16.88 -4.49 -17.85
C ILE A 122 -18.19 -3.79 -17.54
N ASP A 123 -19.23 -4.07 -18.31
CA ASP A 123 -20.56 -3.44 -18.12
C ASP A 123 -21.20 -3.90 -16.80
N GLU A 124 -21.12 -5.19 -16.48
CA GLU A 124 -21.57 -5.75 -15.21
C GLU A 124 -20.81 -5.16 -13.99
N PHE A 125 -19.49 -4.99 -14.13
CA PHE A 125 -18.70 -4.32 -13.11
C PHE A 125 -19.14 -2.86 -12.90
N CYS A 126 -19.39 -2.11 -13.98
CA CYS A 126 -19.84 -0.73 -13.91
C CYS A 126 -21.22 -0.60 -13.27
N GLU A 127 -22.15 -1.50 -13.56
CA GLU A 127 -23.48 -1.54 -12.93
C GLU A 127 -23.40 -1.76 -11.41
N VAL A 128 -22.57 -2.69 -10.96
CA VAL A 128 -22.41 -3.01 -9.53
C VAL A 128 -21.61 -1.94 -8.79
N SER A 129 -20.53 -1.43 -9.40
CA SER A 129 -19.63 -0.45 -8.76
C SER A 129 -20.12 0.99 -8.84
N GLY A 130 -21.05 1.30 -9.76
CA GLY A 130 -21.51 2.67 -10.05
C GLY A 130 -20.46 3.56 -10.72
N MET A 131 -19.40 2.96 -11.30
CA MET A 131 -18.31 3.68 -11.95
C MET A 131 -18.62 3.94 -13.44
N ASP A 132 -18.08 5.06 -13.95
CA ASP A 132 -18.18 5.36 -15.38
C ASP A 132 -17.40 4.34 -16.21
N ARG A 133 -18.06 3.82 -17.27
CA ARG A 133 -17.52 2.82 -18.17
C ARG A 133 -16.23 3.28 -18.86
N ASN A 134 -16.18 4.52 -19.30
CA ASN A 134 -15.03 5.07 -19.99
C ASN A 134 -13.81 5.13 -19.07
N LEU A 135 -14.03 5.49 -17.80
CA LEU A 135 -12.98 5.48 -16.79
C LEU A 135 -12.43 4.07 -16.57
N VAL A 136 -13.32 3.07 -16.42
CA VAL A 136 -12.93 1.68 -16.17
C VAL A 136 -12.13 1.12 -17.36
N VAL A 137 -12.62 1.31 -18.59
CA VAL A 137 -11.92 0.87 -19.82
C VAL A 137 -10.54 1.51 -19.90
N HIS A 138 -10.46 2.83 -19.75
CA HIS A 138 -9.19 3.56 -19.80
C HIS A 138 -8.18 3.04 -18.76
N VAL A 139 -8.64 2.79 -17.53
CA VAL A 139 -7.79 2.28 -16.46
C VAL A 139 -7.30 0.86 -16.78
N LEU A 140 -8.15 -0.01 -17.28
CA LEU A 140 -7.78 -1.39 -17.62
C LEU A 140 -6.82 -1.45 -18.81
N GLU A 141 -7.01 -0.61 -19.83
CA GLU A 141 -6.09 -0.49 -20.99
C GLU A 141 -4.72 0.07 -20.59
N THR A 142 -4.69 1.03 -19.66
CA THR A 142 -3.43 1.62 -19.17
C THR A 142 -2.66 0.67 -18.25
N THR A 143 -3.33 -0.36 -17.71
CA THR A 143 -2.72 -1.32 -16.75
C THR A 143 -2.08 -2.51 -17.48
N ASN A 144 -1.37 -2.27 -18.57
CA ASN A 144 -0.62 -3.32 -19.24
C ASN A 144 0.53 -3.81 -18.33
N ILE A 145 0.64 -5.12 -18.19
CA ILE A 145 1.76 -5.75 -17.49
C ILE A 145 3.01 -5.54 -18.35
N PRO A 146 4.06 -4.87 -17.83
CA PRO A 146 5.28 -4.72 -18.58
C PRO A 146 5.89 -6.09 -18.88
N VAL A 147 6.28 -6.30 -20.10
CA VAL A 147 6.95 -7.52 -20.58
C VAL A 147 8.45 -7.32 -20.45
N ASN A 148 9.16 -8.37 -20.01
CA ASN A 148 10.62 -8.34 -19.96
C ASN A 148 11.16 -8.35 -21.40
N MET A 149 12.07 -7.43 -21.72
CA MET A 149 12.71 -7.33 -23.03
C MET A 149 13.57 -8.56 -23.34
N ASP A 150 14.17 -9.17 -22.33
CA ASP A 150 14.99 -10.38 -22.48
C ASP A 150 14.17 -11.68 -22.57
N GLN A 151 12.83 -11.58 -22.51
CA GLN A 151 11.98 -12.74 -22.64
C GLN A 151 12.00 -13.26 -24.08
N PRO A 152 12.19 -14.58 -24.29
CA PRO A 152 12.13 -15.17 -25.63
C PRO A 152 10.70 -15.04 -26.20
N VAL A 153 10.63 -14.73 -27.49
CA VAL A 153 9.34 -14.56 -28.22
C VAL A 153 8.78 -15.93 -28.64
N SER A 154 9.63 -16.93 -28.83
CA SER A 154 9.28 -18.29 -29.20
C SER A 154 9.89 -19.32 -28.24
N ASP A 155 9.31 -20.52 -28.20
CA ASP A 155 9.81 -21.63 -27.40
C ASP A 155 11.23 -22.09 -27.84
N ASP A 156 11.65 -21.77 -29.04
CA ASP A 156 12.98 -22.07 -29.58
C ASP A 156 14.09 -21.19 -29.01
N GLY A 157 13.74 -20.08 -28.32
CA GLY A 157 14.65 -19.25 -27.50
C GLY A 157 15.68 -18.43 -28.26
N GLU A 158 15.67 -18.41 -29.59
CA GLU A 158 16.68 -17.72 -30.40
C GLU A 158 16.48 -16.19 -30.50
N ALA A 159 15.25 -15.69 -30.35
CA ALA A 159 14.93 -14.27 -30.48
C ALA A 159 14.23 -13.75 -29.22
N THR A 160 14.66 -12.59 -28.73
CA THR A 160 14.04 -11.87 -27.59
C THR A 160 13.19 -10.70 -28.08
N TYR A 161 12.31 -10.16 -27.21
CA TYR A 161 11.56 -8.94 -27.53
C TYR A 161 12.49 -7.76 -27.83
N ALA A 162 13.69 -7.71 -27.24
CA ALA A 162 14.68 -6.68 -27.49
C ALA A 162 15.12 -6.64 -28.95
N ASP A 163 15.23 -7.81 -29.61
CA ASP A 163 15.70 -7.92 -31.00
C ASP A 163 14.68 -7.31 -32.01
N PHE A 164 13.43 -7.15 -31.61
CA PHE A 164 12.36 -6.55 -32.45
C PHE A 164 12.18 -5.04 -32.21
N LEU A 165 12.84 -4.45 -31.22
CA LEU A 165 12.71 -3.04 -30.86
C LEU A 165 13.80 -2.14 -31.49
N SER A 166 14.33 -2.51 -32.62
CA SER A 166 15.35 -1.73 -33.36
C SER A 166 14.79 -0.47 -34.03
#